data_7eb791b63a41c26790743900fd932806
#
_entry.id   7eb791b63a41c26790743900fd932806
#
_cell.length_a   1.000
_cell.length_b   1.000
_cell.length_c   1.000
_cell.angle_alpha   90.00
_cell.angle_beta   90.00
_cell.angle_gamma   90.00
#
_symmetry.space_group_name_H-M   'P 1'
#
loop_
_entity.id
_entity.type
_entity.pdbx_description
1 polymer ?
#
loop_
_entity_poly.entity_id
_entity_poly.type
_entity_poly.pdbx_seq_one_letter_code
_entity_poly.pdbx_strand_id
1 'polypeptide(L)'
;MRGRSIYIAVAVALVAGAALAGGEGEHIAWRGDFPDPTLWKGVDGKFYAYATPGGALLARHYLASDDGLSWRALDRGPFGKELADEIRKSWKWVWAPDHAVVKGKNLLYVSLVNSAEDSAIGVLELDGDAGPARNLRIITRSKDTGIKDTIDPEVVVDPSTNRVWMFFGSIGKMHRVELAEDGLSLKDGAQYVHVAGRPASENRRRDKVFEGAYLHRRDGWWYLFVSAGWYADASYNLRVGRSRTLDGVFRDREGRPMTEGFATPVLGSEGDFYGPGHNGDFLVGNDGVERIYYHCHWKGTDKDGKSPRIMLSRRLVWDADGWPKTVAEKR
;
A
#
# COMPACT_ATOMS: atom_id res chain seq x y z
N MET A 1 8.80 35.29 68.02
CA MET A 1 9.43 34.75 66.80
C MET A 1 8.34 34.44 65.81
N ARG A 2 8.23 35.22 64.76
CA ARG A 2 7.14 35.10 63.76
C ARG A 2 7.69 34.33 62.57
N GLY A 3 7.21 33.09 62.33
CA GLY A 3 7.53 32.29 61.18
C GLY A 3 6.83 32.82 59.91
N ARG A 4 7.61 33.16 58.91
CA ARG A 4 7.10 33.52 57.58
C ARG A 4 6.94 32.26 56.75
N SER A 5 5.70 31.91 56.41
CA SER A 5 5.40 30.90 55.36
C SER A 5 5.62 31.51 53.98
N ILE A 6 6.48 30.86 53.22
CA ILE A 6 6.73 31.20 51.81
C ILE A 6 5.76 30.35 50.98
N TYR A 7 4.78 30.98 50.33
CA TYR A 7 3.96 30.35 49.35
C TYR A 7 4.70 30.39 47.99
N ILE A 8 5.09 29.23 47.48
CA ILE A 8 5.58 29.09 46.10
C ILE A 8 4.34 28.94 45.20
N ALA A 9 4.06 30.00 44.44
CA ALA A 9 3.05 29.96 43.40
C ALA A 9 3.64 29.21 42.17
N VAL A 10 3.13 28.02 41.89
CA VAL A 10 3.39 27.30 40.65
C VAL A 10 2.52 27.93 39.57
N ALA A 11 3.14 28.69 38.67
CA ALA A 11 2.47 29.21 37.49
C ALA A 11 2.31 28.05 36.49
N VAL A 12 1.08 27.53 36.36
CA VAL A 12 0.70 26.65 35.25
C VAL A 12 0.55 27.52 34.01
N ALA A 13 1.52 27.46 33.14
CA ALA A 13 1.41 28.09 31.81
C ALA A 13 0.39 27.27 30.99
N LEU A 14 -0.82 27.81 30.86
CA LEU A 14 -1.77 27.39 29.85
C LEU A 14 -1.19 27.79 28.48
N VAL A 15 -0.63 26.82 27.75
CA VAL A 15 -0.37 26.97 26.34
C VAL A 15 -1.73 26.92 25.64
N ALA A 16 -2.30 28.11 25.41
CA ALA A 16 -3.44 28.25 24.52
C ALA A 16 -2.96 27.86 23.12
N GLY A 17 -3.36 26.67 22.67
CA GLY A 17 -3.22 26.24 21.29
C GLY A 17 -4.03 27.17 20.40
N ALA A 18 -3.37 28.11 19.73
CA ALA A 18 -3.98 28.87 18.66
C ALA A 18 -4.43 27.88 17.59
N ALA A 19 -5.73 27.70 17.44
CA ALA A 19 -6.31 27.05 16.27
C ALA A 19 -6.00 27.93 15.07
N LEU A 20 -4.98 27.54 14.31
CA LEU A 20 -4.73 28.13 13.00
C LEU A 20 -5.84 27.63 12.07
N ALA A 21 -6.81 28.49 11.81
CA ALA A 21 -7.76 28.35 10.71
C ALA A 21 -7.03 28.55 9.38
N GLY A 22 -6.25 27.57 8.98
CA GLY A 22 -5.69 27.43 7.65
C GLY A 22 -6.31 26.17 7.07
N GLY A 23 -7.01 26.29 5.95
CA GLY A 23 -7.66 25.13 5.30
C GLY A 23 -6.64 24.03 5.06
N GLU A 24 -6.75 22.95 5.82
CA GLU A 24 -6.02 21.74 5.60
C GLU A 24 -6.48 21.17 4.25
N GLY A 25 -5.58 21.10 3.27
CA GLY A 25 -5.87 20.61 1.92
C GLY A 25 -5.18 19.29 1.66
N GLU A 26 -5.81 18.48 0.82
CA GLU A 26 -5.18 17.25 0.32
C GLU A 26 -3.92 17.58 -0.48
N HIS A 27 -2.85 16.81 -0.25
CA HIS A 27 -1.64 16.93 -1.04
C HIS A 27 -1.74 15.96 -2.24
N ILE A 28 -1.89 16.54 -3.44
CA ILE A 28 -1.86 15.77 -4.68
C ILE A 28 -0.38 15.56 -5.05
N ALA A 29 0.12 14.37 -4.81
CA ALA A 29 1.48 13.97 -5.15
C ALA A 29 1.67 13.82 -6.66
N TRP A 30 0.65 13.30 -7.38
CA TRP A 30 0.66 13.17 -8.83
C TRP A 30 -0.75 13.33 -9.41
N ARG A 31 -0.91 14.20 -10.42
CA ARG A 31 -2.21 14.52 -11.04
C ARG A 31 -2.61 13.59 -12.19
N GLY A 32 -1.66 12.84 -12.74
CA GLY A 32 -1.94 11.84 -13.77
C GLY A 32 -2.52 10.57 -13.19
N ASP A 33 -3.07 9.70 -14.06
CA ASP A 33 -3.52 8.37 -13.64
C ASP A 33 -2.35 7.55 -13.06
N PHE A 34 -2.45 7.16 -11.80
CA PHE A 34 -1.39 6.45 -11.06
C PHE A 34 -1.99 5.51 -10.02
N PRO A 35 -2.76 4.50 -10.46
CA PRO A 35 -3.44 3.56 -9.57
C PRO A 35 -2.48 2.56 -8.94
N ASP A 36 -2.82 2.09 -7.75
CA ASP A 36 -2.15 1.01 -7.04
C ASP A 36 -0.63 1.29 -6.91
N PRO A 37 -0.24 2.42 -6.29
CA PRO A 37 1.16 2.85 -6.25
C PRO A 37 2.00 1.98 -5.31
N THR A 38 3.22 1.63 -5.70
CA THR A 38 4.30 1.21 -4.80
C THR A 38 5.38 2.28 -4.78
N LEU A 39 5.99 2.53 -3.63
CA LEU A 39 6.98 3.58 -3.44
C LEU A 39 8.16 3.07 -2.63
N TRP A 40 9.36 3.58 -2.89
CA TRP A 40 10.55 3.22 -2.13
C TRP A 40 11.57 4.35 -2.10
N LYS A 41 12.46 4.28 -1.14
CA LYS A 41 13.64 5.15 -1.11
C LYS A 41 14.82 4.39 -1.70
N GLY A 42 15.41 4.95 -2.75
CA GLY A 42 16.58 4.42 -3.41
C GLY A 42 17.87 4.58 -2.59
N VAL A 43 18.90 3.85 -2.98
CA VAL A 43 20.23 3.96 -2.38
C VAL A 43 20.88 5.33 -2.65
N ASP A 44 20.44 6.03 -3.69
CA ASP A 44 20.85 7.40 -4.01
C ASP A 44 20.16 8.47 -3.14
N GLY A 45 19.29 8.04 -2.22
CA GLY A 45 18.55 8.89 -1.29
C GLY A 45 17.27 9.51 -1.86
N LYS A 46 16.99 9.34 -3.15
CA LYS A 46 15.74 9.79 -3.79
C LYS A 46 14.59 8.83 -3.51
N PHE A 47 13.40 9.32 -3.71
CA PHE A 47 12.19 8.51 -3.66
C PHE A 47 11.74 8.15 -5.07
N TYR A 48 11.28 6.94 -5.22
CA TYR A 48 10.75 6.39 -6.48
C TYR A 48 9.35 5.86 -6.27
N ALA A 49 8.55 5.86 -7.35
CA ALA A 49 7.24 5.25 -7.36
C ALA A 49 6.94 4.62 -8.72
N TYR A 50 6.17 3.54 -8.67
CA TYR A 50 5.61 2.91 -9.86
C TYR A 50 4.15 2.53 -9.57
N ALA A 51 3.33 2.34 -10.61
CA ALA A 51 1.90 2.06 -10.47
C ALA A 51 1.42 1.13 -11.56
N THR A 52 0.22 0.60 -11.43
CA THR A 52 -0.44 -0.27 -12.41
C THR A 52 -0.31 0.28 -13.84
N PRO A 53 0.40 -0.42 -14.75
CA PRO A 53 0.48 -0.02 -16.14
C PRO A 53 -0.74 -0.47 -16.98
N GLY A 54 -1.54 -1.41 -16.49
CA GLY A 54 -2.60 -2.04 -17.26
C GLY A 54 -2.07 -2.76 -18.50
N GLY A 55 -2.65 -2.50 -19.66
CA GLY A 55 -2.15 -2.98 -20.96
C GLY A 55 -1.06 -2.09 -21.59
N ALA A 56 -0.83 -0.90 -21.01
CA ALA A 56 0.08 0.11 -21.55
C ALA A 56 1.49 0.03 -20.94
N LEU A 57 2.11 -1.16 -20.93
CA LEU A 57 3.36 -1.46 -20.24
C LEU A 57 4.49 -0.46 -20.54
N LEU A 58 4.63 -0.05 -21.80
CA LEU A 58 5.69 0.87 -22.22
C LEU A 58 5.39 2.34 -21.90
N ALA A 59 4.13 2.69 -21.66
CA ALA A 59 3.71 4.07 -21.43
C ALA A 59 3.72 4.45 -19.94
N ARG A 60 3.78 3.48 -19.02
CA ARG A 60 3.88 3.75 -17.59
C ARG A 60 5.33 3.92 -17.19
N HIS A 61 5.68 5.15 -16.83
CA HIS A 61 7.02 5.50 -16.39
C HIS A 61 7.09 5.50 -14.85
N TYR A 62 8.31 5.43 -14.32
CA TYR A 62 8.56 5.72 -12.92
C TYR A 62 8.29 7.18 -12.61
N LEU A 63 7.90 7.46 -11.37
CA LEU A 63 8.04 8.78 -10.79
C LEU A 63 9.25 8.80 -9.88
N ALA A 64 9.87 9.98 -9.75
CA ALA A 64 10.96 10.23 -8.82
C ALA A 64 10.71 11.55 -8.07
N SER A 65 11.21 11.61 -6.83
CA SER A 65 11.13 12.77 -5.97
C SER A 65 12.40 12.90 -5.14
N ASP A 66 12.85 14.13 -4.92
CA ASP A 66 14.00 14.41 -4.04
C ASP A 66 13.56 14.64 -2.58
N ASP A 67 12.29 14.94 -2.33
CA ASP A 67 11.73 15.31 -1.02
C ASP A 67 10.58 14.38 -0.53
N GLY A 68 10.07 13.51 -1.41
CA GLY A 68 8.88 12.69 -1.16
C GLY A 68 7.56 13.44 -1.37
N LEU A 69 7.57 14.71 -1.71
CA LEU A 69 6.38 15.56 -1.90
C LEU A 69 6.19 15.95 -3.37
N SER A 70 7.25 16.42 -4.00
CA SER A 70 7.24 16.91 -5.38
C SER A 70 7.72 15.80 -6.32
N TRP A 71 6.82 15.27 -7.14
CA TRP A 71 7.10 14.14 -8.00
C TRP A 71 7.21 14.55 -9.47
N ARG A 72 8.13 13.93 -10.19
CA ARG A 72 8.31 14.09 -11.64
C ARG A 72 8.39 12.73 -12.32
N ALA A 73 7.82 12.63 -13.51
CA ALA A 73 7.98 11.44 -14.34
C ALA A 73 9.42 11.33 -14.86
N LEU A 74 9.93 10.11 -14.86
CA LEU A 74 11.15 9.77 -15.59
C LEU A 74 10.79 9.49 -17.06
N ASP A 75 11.81 9.38 -17.91
CA ASP A 75 11.68 9.03 -19.33
C ASP A 75 11.59 7.51 -19.55
N ARG A 76 11.56 6.72 -18.49
CA ARG A 76 11.56 5.25 -18.50
C ARG A 76 10.65 4.66 -17.42
N GLY A 77 10.25 3.41 -17.66
CA GLY A 77 9.60 2.51 -16.69
C GLY A 77 10.34 1.18 -16.62
N PRO A 78 9.82 0.21 -15.85
CA PRO A 78 10.46 -1.10 -15.69
C PRO A 78 10.42 -1.96 -16.95
N PHE A 79 9.40 -1.79 -17.80
CA PHE A 79 9.19 -2.68 -18.95
C PHE A 79 9.85 -2.11 -20.22
N GLY A 80 10.92 -2.76 -20.69
CA GLY A 80 11.43 -2.57 -22.04
C GLY A 80 10.58 -3.33 -23.08
N LYS A 81 10.78 -3.03 -24.37
CA LYS A 81 9.96 -3.58 -25.45
C LYS A 81 9.96 -5.12 -25.47
N GLU A 82 11.12 -5.74 -25.34
CA GLU A 82 11.26 -7.20 -25.40
C GLU A 82 10.49 -7.89 -24.27
N LEU A 83 10.66 -7.42 -23.04
CA LEU A 83 9.94 -7.94 -21.86
C LEU A 83 8.43 -7.70 -21.98
N ALA A 84 8.01 -6.52 -22.43
CA ALA A 84 6.60 -6.22 -22.64
C ALA A 84 5.96 -7.14 -23.71
N ASP A 85 6.67 -7.41 -24.79
CA ASP A 85 6.20 -8.32 -25.84
C ASP A 85 6.15 -9.78 -25.33
N GLU A 86 7.10 -10.19 -24.49
CA GLU A 86 7.08 -11.50 -23.83
C GLU A 86 5.85 -11.65 -22.91
N ILE A 87 5.61 -10.68 -22.03
CA ILE A 87 4.45 -10.68 -21.14
C ILE A 87 3.15 -10.77 -21.92
N ARG A 88 2.99 -9.99 -22.98
CA ARG A 88 1.76 -9.94 -23.80
C ARG A 88 1.44 -11.23 -24.55
N LYS A 89 2.39 -12.15 -24.70
CA LYS A 89 2.12 -13.48 -25.26
C LYS A 89 1.18 -14.31 -24.41
N SER A 90 1.19 -14.07 -23.09
CA SER A 90 0.45 -14.88 -22.11
C SER A 90 -0.52 -14.09 -21.25
N TRP A 91 -0.35 -12.78 -21.12
CA TRP A 91 -1.08 -11.94 -20.19
C TRP A 91 -1.60 -10.67 -20.85
N LYS A 92 -2.87 -10.36 -20.56
CA LYS A 92 -3.56 -9.16 -21.12
C LYS A 92 -3.16 -7.90 -20.37
N TRP A 93 -3.02 -8.01 -19.03
CA TRP A 93 -2.79 -6.87 -18.15
C TRP A 93 -1.72 -7.18 -17.10
N VAL A 94 -1.04 -6.13 -16.68
CA VAL A 94 -0.18 -6.11 -15.50
C VAL A 94 -0.77 -5.07 -14.55
N TRP A 95 -1.04 -5.49 -13.31
CA TRP A 95 -1.65 -4.65 -12.27
C TRP A 95 -0.82 -4.66 -11.00
N ALA A 96 -1.18 -3.73 -10.08
CA ALA A 96 -0.74 -3.64 -8.69
C ALA A 96 0.71 -4.14 -8.49
N PRO A 97 1.71 -3.30 -8.81
CA PRO A 97 3.10 -3.63 -8.54
C PRO A 97 3.40 -3.48 -7.05
N ASP A 98 4.35 -4.26 -6.57
CA ASP A 98 4.98 -4.09 -5.26
C ASP A 98 6.50 -4.16 -5.39
N HIS A 99 7.20 -3.23 -4.75
CA HIS A 99 8.65 -3.20 -4.73
C HIS A 99 9.16 -3.67 -3.37
N ALA A 100 10.06 -4.67 -3.37
CA ALA A 100 10.73 -5.10 -2.16
C ALA A 100 12.24 -5.27 -2.38
N VAL A 101 13.02 -5.02 -1.33
CA VAL A 101 14.44 -5.34 -1.31
C VAL A 101 14.64 -6.65 -0.54
N VAL A 102 15.03 -7.70 -1.25
CA VAL A 102 15.27 -9.02 -0.67
C VAL A 102 16.72 -9.42 -0.91
N LYS A 103 17.49 -9.65 0.17
CA LYS A 103 18.94 -9.97 0.10
C LYS A 103 19.73 -8.98 -0.78
N GLY A 104 19.38 -7.69 -0.69
CA GLY A 104 20.06 -6.62 -1.42
C GLY A 104 19.71 -6.51 -2.90
N LYS A 105 18.72 -7.29 -3.38
CA LYS A 105 18.18 -7.18 -4.73
C LYS A 105 16.90 -6.35 -4.71
N ASN A 106 16.78 -5.41 -5.65
CA ASN A 106 15.52 -4.72 -5.93
C ASN A 106 14.63 -5.66 -6.75
N LEU A 107 13.50 -6.05 -6.20
CA LEU A 107 12.52 -6.93 -6.82
C LEU A 107 11.21 -6.17 -7.05
N LEU A 108 10.60 -6.38 -8.21
CA LEU A 108 9.28 -5.85 -8.54
C LEU A 108 8.32 -7.04 -8.72
N TYR A 109 7.40 -7.17 -7.78
CA TYR A 109 6.29 -8.14 -7.89
C TYR A 109 5.15 -7.49 -8.66
N VAL A 110 4.43 -8.27 -9.46
CA VAL A 110 3.34 -7.77 -10.30
C VAL A 110 2.22 -8.79 -10.39
N SER A 111 1.00 -8.28 -10.51
CA SER A 111 -0.17 -9.09 -10.86
C SER A 111 -0.25 -9.25 -12.37
N LEU A 112 -0.27 -10.48 -12.85
CA LEU A 112 -0.41 -10.84 -14.27
C LEU A 112 -1.83 -11.37 -14.48
N VAL A 113 -2.63 -10.78 -15.35
CA VAL A 113 -4.07 -11.01 -15.36
C VAL A 113 -4.64 -11.23 -16.77
N ASN A 114 -5.43 -12.28 -16.90
CA ASN A 114 -6.36 -12.53 -18.00
C ASN A 114 -7.83 -12.50 -17.54
N SER A 115 -8.10 -13.08 -16.37
CA SER A 115 -9.38 -13.09 -15.65
C SER A 115 -9.16 -13.41 -14.16
N ALA A 116 -10.20 -13.43 -13.34
CA ALA A 116 -10.11 -13.83 -11.93
C ALA A 116 -9.59 -15.27 -11.75
N GLU A 117 -9.98 -16.16 -12.66
CA GLU A 117 -9.58 -17.57 -12.67
C GLU A 117 -8.26 -17.82 -13.40
N ASP A 118 -7.73 -16.82 -14.10
CA ASP A 118 -6.47 -16.87 -14.84
C ASP A 118 -5.64 -15.63 -14.51
N SER A 119 -5.13 -15.62 -13.30
CA SER A 119 -4.25 -14.61 -12.74
C SER A 119 -3.03 -15.24 -12.10
N ALA A 120 -1.97 -14.48 -11.95
CA ALA A 120 -0.73 -14.92 -11.33
C ALA A 120 0.02 -13.75 -10.69
N ILE A 121 0.88 -14.06 -9.75
CA ILE A 121 1.89 -13.13 -9.28
C ILE A 121 3.22 -13.52 -9.88
N GLY A 122 3.83 -12.56 -10.57
CA GLY A 122 5.19 -12.66 -11.10
C GLY A 122 6.14 -11.78 -10.31
N VAL A 123 7.43 -12.11 -10.38
CA VAL A 123 8.53 -11.31 -9.85
C VAL A 123 9.57 -11.03 -10.91
N LEU A 124 10.11 -9.83 -10.89
CA LEU A 124 11.13 -9.30 -11.80
C LEU A 124 12.29 -8.73 -10.97
N GLU A 125 13.49 -8.82 -11.49
CA GLU A 125 14.66 -8.16 -10.91
C GLU A 125 14.82 -6.77 -11.56
N LEU A 126 14.91 -5.71 -10.76
CA LEU A 126 15.19 -4.35 -11.23
C LEU A 126 16.70 -4.09 -11.29
N ASP A 127 17.13 -3.38 -12.31
CA ASP A 127 18.50 -2.89 -12.41
C ASP A 127 18.63 -1.53 -11.69
N GLY A 128 19.13 -1.57 -10.46
CA GLY A 128 19.16 -0.42 -9.56
C GLY A 128 17.78 0.03 -9.10
N ASP A 129 17.67 1.29 -8.68
CA ASP A 129 16.47 1.82 -8.03
C ASP A 129 15.31 2.11 -9.00
N ALA A 130 15.60 2.47 -10.25
CA ALA A 130 14.58 2.78 -11.26
C ALA A 130 15.06 2.38 -12.66
N GLY A 131 15.72 1.25 -12.76
CA GLY A 131 16.20 0.68 -14.03
C GLY A 131 15.19 -0.27 -14.67
N PRO A 132 15.57 -0.88 -15.79
CA PRO A 132 14.74 -1.87 -16.44
C PRO A 132 14.60 -3.14 -15.61
N ALA A 133 13.41 -3.75 -15.70
CA ALA A 133 13.13 -5.07 -15.13
C ALA A 133 13.56 -6.19 -16.08
N ARG A 134 13.90 -7.34 -15.51
CA ARG A 134 14.31 -8.54 -16.24
C ARG A 134 13.94 -9.82 -15.45
N ASN A 135 14.12 -10.97 -16.11
CA ASN A 135 14.03 -12.28 -15.48
C ASN A 135 12.66 -12.56 -14.83
N LEU A 136 11.56 -12.32 -15.60
CA LEU A 136 10.23 -12.63 -15.10
C LEU A 136 10.13 -14.10 -14.65
N ARG A 137 9.73 -14.31 -13.41
CA ARG A 137 9.42 -15.62 -12.83
C ARG A 137 7.99 -15.60 -12.27
N ILE A 138 7.26 -16.67 -12.44
CA ILE A 138 5.93 -16.83 -11.84
C ILE A 138 6.10 -17.45 -10.46
N ILE A 139 5.57 -16.76 -9.43
CA ILE A 139 5.55 -17.25 -8.04
C ILE A 139 4.37 -18.18 -7.80
N THR A 140 3.17 -17.76 -8.20
CA THR A 140 1.92 -18.52 -7.96
C THR A 140 0.88 -18.17 -9.01
N ARG A 141 -0.04 -19.11 -9.28
CA ARG A 141 -1.13 -18.94 -10.24
C ARG A 141 -2.46 -19.35 -9.65
N SER A 142 -3.51 -18.66 -10.00
CA SER A 142 -4.88 -19.02 -9.63
C SER A 142 -5.28 -20.41 -10.11
N LYS A 143 -4.85 -20.81 -11.30
CA LYS A 143 -5.12 -22.15 -11.88
C LYS A 143 -4.49 -23.27 -11.09
N ASP A 144 -3.35 -23.05 -10.45
CA ASP A 144 -2.62 -24.09 -9.72
C ASP A 144 -3.13 -24.24 -8.28
N THR A 145 -3.63 -23.17 -7.70
CA THR A 145 -4.04 -23.09 -6.29
C THR A 145 -5.55 -23.14 -6.07
N GLY A 146 -6.33 -22.81 -7.09
CA GLY A 146 -7.77 -22.55 -6.97
C GLY A 146 -8.13 -21.22 -6.28
N ILE A 147 -7.12 -20.43 -5.91
CA ILE A 147 -7.33 -19.08 -5.34
C ILE A 147 -7.59 -18.13 -6.50
N LYS A 148 -8.86 -17.69 -6.62
CA LYS A 148 -9.23 -16.64 -7.60
C LYS A 148 -8.61 -15.32 -7.21
N ASP A 149 -8.48 -14.43 -8.21
CA ASP A 149 -7.89 -13.10 -7.98
C ASP A 149 -6.54 -13.18 -7.25
N THR A 150 -5.63 -14.03 -7.77
CA THR A 150 -4.23 -14.11 -7.34
C THR A 150 -3.49 -12.88 -7.86
N ILE A 151 -3.73 -11.74 -7.20
CA ILE A 151 -3.26 -10.39 -7.54
C ILE A 151 -2.92 -9.61 -6.28
N ASP A 152 -2.47 -8.38 -6.43
CA ASP A 152 -2.16 -7.41 -5.37
C ASP A 152 -1.11 -7.96 -4.38
N PRO A 153 0.10 -8.31 -4.88
CA PRO A 153 1.18 -8.76 -4.00
C PRO A 153 1.67 -7.61 -3.12
N GLU A 154 2.02 -7.97 -1.90
CA GLU A 154 2.83 -7.19 -0.97
C GLU A 154 3.87 -8.12 -0.36
N VAL A 155 5.14 -7.81 -0.50
CA VAL A 155 6.23 -8.66 -0.03
C VAL A 155 7.05 -7.98 1.06
N VAL A 156 7.16 -8.64 2.19
CA VAL A 156 7.84 -8.10 3.35
C VAL A 156 8.88 -9.09 3.88
N VAL A 157 10.05 -8.59 4.25
CA VAL A 157 11.07 -9.35 4.98
C VAL A 157 10.89 -9.08 6.46
N ASP A 158 10.66 -10.12 7.26
CA ASP A 158 10.61 -9.98 8.71
C ASP A 158 12.03 -9.74 9.26
N PRO A 159 12.34 -8.56 9.80
CA PRO A 159 13.69 -8.25 10.26
C PRO A 159 14.11 -9.04 11.51
N SER A 160 13.21 -9.74 12.17
CA SER A 160 13.50 -10.57 13.35
C SER A 160 13.86 -12.01 12.99
N THR A 161 13.34 -12.51 11.87
CA THR A 161 13.50 -13.91 11.44
C THR A 161 14.16 -14.08 10.09
N ASN A 162 14.32 -13.00 9.32
CA ASN A 162 14.72 -12.96 7.91
C ASN A 162 13.81 -13.79 6.97
N ARG A 163 12.62 -14.19 7.44
CA ARG A 163 11.62 -14.87 6.60
C ARG A 163 11.00 -13.87 5.65
N VAL A 164 10.78 -14.30 4.41
CA VAL A 164 10.14 -13.51 3.37
C VAL A 164 8.69 -13.95 3.23
N TRP A 165 7.78 -13.02 3.35
CA TRP A 165 6.35 -13.27 3.27
C TRP A 165 5.74 -12.49 2.12
N MET A 166 4.83 -13.12 1.41
CA MET A 166 3.97 -12.48 0.42
C MET A 166 2.53 -12.51 0.92
N PHE A 167 1.89 -11.35 0.95
CA PHE A 167 0.46 -11.18 1.15
C PHE A 167 -0.16 -10.83 -0.20
N PHE A 168 -1.32 -11.37 -0.50
CA PHE A 168 -1.95 -11.15 -1.80
C PHE A 168 -3.43 -11.50 -1.78
N GLY A 169 -4.16 -11.14 -2.82
CA GLY A 169 -5.55 -11.47 -3.04
C GLY A 169 -6.45 -10.25 -3.08
N SER A 170 -7.56 -10.41 -3.77
CA SER A 170 -8.57 -9.38 -3.97
C SER A 170 -9.98 -9.98 -3.89
N ILE A 171 -11.00 -9.13 -4.01
CA ILE A 171 -12.44 -9.46 -4.08
C ILE A 171 -12.88 -10.49 -3.01
N GLY A 172 -12.39 -10.32 -1.80
CA GLY A 172 -12.89 -11.06 -0.62
C GLY A 172 -11.83 -11.70 0.23
N LYS A 173 -11.10 -12.68 -0.26
CA LYS A 173 -10.12 -13.39 0.54
C LYS A 173 -8.70 -13.00 0.19
N MET A 174 -8.00 -12.49 1.19
CA MET A 174 -6.57 -12.25 1.11
C MET A 174 -5.82 -13.39 1.79
N HIS A 175 -4.69 -13.74 1.25
CA HIS A 175 -3.85 -14.84 1.71
C HIS A 175 -2.44 -14.35 2.00
N ARG A 176 -1.72 -15.10 2.82
CA ARG A 176 -0.26 -15.02 2.92
C ARG A 176 0.36 -16.36 2.58
N VAL A 177 1.59 -16.30 2.10
CA VAL A 177 2.43 -17.47 1.83
C VAL A 177 3.89 -17.11 2.10
N GLU A 178 4.70 -18.06 2.56
CA GLU A 178 6.13 -17.85 2.76
C GLU A 178 6.88 -18.06 1.43
N LEU A 179 7.74 -17.11 1.08
CA LEU A 179 8.65 -17.22 -0.06
C LEU A 179 9.98 -17.86 0.36
N ALA A 180 10.73 -18.34 -0.63
CA ALA A 180 12.13 -18.68 -0.46
C ALA A 180 12.91 -17.43 -0.02
N GLU A 181 14.06 -17.61 0.60
CA GLU A 181 14.86 -16.53 1.19
C GLU A 181 15.32 -15.46 0.18
N ASP A 182 15.37 -15.80 -1.10
CA ASP A 182 15.73 -14.88 -2.19
C ASP A 182 14.52 -14.11 -2.76
N GLY A 183 13.29 -14.44 -2.31
CA GLY A 183 12.05 -13.83 -2.78
C GLY A 183 11.60 -14.24 -4.19
N LEU A 184 12.30 -15.16 -4.86
CA LEU A 184 12.09 -15.48 -6.26
C LEU A 184 11.20 -16.70 -6.51
N SER A 185 10.79 -17.40 -5.46
CA SER A 185 9.91 -18.57 -5.51
C SER A 185 9.17 -18.78 -4.19
N LEU A 186 8.24 -19.71 -4.17
CA LEU A 186 7.66 -20.19 -2.92
C LEU A 186 8.72 -20.97 -2.13
N LYS A 187 8.67 -20.89 -0.81
CA LYS A 187 9.42 -21.77 0.06
C LYS A 187 8.87 -23.20 -0.07
N ASP A 188 9.75 -24.18 -0.01
CA ASP A 188 9.34 -25.61 -0.04
C ASP A 188 8.34 -25.92 1.08
N GLY A 189 7.21 -26.50 0.69
CA GLY A 189 6.13 -26.83 1.62
C GLY A 189 5.31 -25.65 2.14
N ALA A 190 5.49 -24.45 1.59
CA ALA A 190 4.74 -23.26 1.99
C ALA A 190 3.22 -23.46 1.84
N GLN A 191 2.47 -22.93 2.81
CA GLN A 191 1.01 -23.04 2.86
C GLN A 191 0.36 -21.68 2.61
N TYR A 192 -0.69 -21.66 1.82
CA TYR A 192 -1.54 -20.49 1.64
C TYR A 192 -2.51 -20.37 2.82
N VAL A 193 -2.39 -19.28 3.57
CA VAL A 193 -3.21 -19.05 4.76
C VAL A 193 -4.08 -17.82 4.54
N HIS A 194 -5.40 -17.98 4.71
CA HIS A 194 -6.35 -16.87 4.71
C HIS A 194 -6.07 -15.92 5.88
N VAL A 195 -5.94 -14.62 5.61
CA VAL A 195 -5.55 -13.60 6.60
C VAL A 195 -6.56 -12.49 6.78
N ALA A 196 -7.33 -12.15 5.75
CA ALA A 196 -8.29 -11.07 5.80
C ALA A 196 -9.41 -11.21 4.77
N GLY A 197 -10.55 -10.53 5.03
CA GLY A 197 -11.68 -10.47 4.13
C GLY A 197 -12.61 -11.68 4.18
N ARG A 198 -13.76 -11.54 3.53
CA ARG A 198 -14.74 -12.62 3.30
C ARG A 198 -15.06 -12.72 1.83
N PRO A 199 -15.41 -13.91 1.31
CA PRO A 199 -15.84 -14.03 -0.07
C PRO A 199 -17.00 -13.10 -0.39
N ALA A 200 -16.97 -12.47 -1.55
CA ALA A 200 -18.05 -11.59 -2.01
C ALA A 200 -19.41 -12.30 -2.07
N SER A 201 -19.43 -13.63 -2.33
CA SER A 201 -20.63 -14.46 -2.33
C SER A 201 -21.29 -14.60 -0.95
N GLU A 202 -20.49 -14.52 0.14
CA GLU A 202 -20.98 -14.58 1.52
C GLU A 202 -21.37 -13.19 2.06
N ASN A 203 -21.05 -12.15 1.31
CA ASN A 203 -21.25 -10.78 1.73
C ASN A 203 -21.89 -9.96 0.62
N ARG A 204 -23.18 -9.67 0.77
CA ARG A 204 -23.89 -8.73 -0.12
C ARG A 204 -23.39 -7.29 -0.01
N ARG A 205 -22.55 -7.01 0.98
CA ARG A 205 -21.97 -5.70 1.28
C ARG A 205 -20.49 -5.71 0.93
N ARG A 206 -20.11 -4.89 -0.02
CA ARG A 206 -18.71 -4.72 -0.47
C ARG A 206 -17.77 -4.21 0.63
N ASP A 207 -18.28 -3.74 1.77
CA ASP A 207 -17.49 -3.26 2.92
C ASP A 207 -16.63 -4.34 3.61
N LYS A 208 -16.82 -5.62 3.25
CA LYS A 208 -16.00 -6.75 3.74
C LYS A 208 -15.18 -7.42 2.64
N VAL A 209 -15.16 -6.86 1.46
CA VAL A 209 -14.29 -7.25 0.36
C VAL A 209 -12.99 -6.50 0.54
N PHE A 210 -11.90 -7.20 0.73
CA PHE A 210 -10.59 -6.62 0.97
C PHE A 210 -9.62 -6.95 -0.16
N GLU A 211 -8.75 -5.99 -0.44
CA GLU A 211 -7.67 -6.08 -1.42
C GLU A 211 -6.54 -5.10 -1.07
N GLY A 212 -5.46 -5.09 -1.87
CA GLY A 212 -4.39 -4.11 -1.72
C GLY A 212 -3.74 -4.19 -0.35
N ALA A 213 -3.10 -5.32 -0.04
CA ALA A 213 -2.34 -5.49 1.20
C ALA A 213 -1.18 -4.50 1.26
N TYR A 214 -0.92 -3.96 2.45
CA TYR A 214 0.33 -3.30 2.78
C TYR A 214 0.70 -3.56 4.23
N LEU A 215 1.96 -3.97 4.48
CA LEU A 215 2.46 -4.30 5.80
C LEU A 215 3.36 -3.20 6.36
N HIS A 216 3.02 -2.71 7.55
CA HIS A 216 3.84 -1.75 8.27
C HIS A 216 4.21 -2.26 9.66
N ARG A 217 5.48 -2.08 10.07
CA ARG A 217 5.96 -2.49 11.39
C ARG A 217 6.22 -1.29 12.28
N ARG A 218 5.56 -1.26 13.45
CA ARG A 218 5.77 -0.21 14.46
C ARG A 218 5.60 -0.75 15.87
N ASP A 219 6.47 -0.37 16.79
CA ASP A 219 6.38 -0.66 18.23
C ASP A 219 6.06 -2.14 18.57
N GLY A 220 6.71 -3.06 17.82
CA GLY A 220 6.55 -4.50 17.97
C GLY A 220 5.21 -5.06 17.46
N TRP A 221 4.45 -4.28 16.69
CA TRP A 221 3.27 -4.71 15.96
C TRP A 221 3.51 -4.69 14.45
N TRP A 222 2.89 -5.63 13.76
CA TRP A 222 2.65 -5.63 12.33
C TRP A 222 1.24 -5.13 12.06
N TYR A 223 1.12 -4.14 11.22
CA TYR A 223 -0.16 -3.58 10.77
C TYR A 223 -0.40 -4.03 9.33
N LEU A 224 -1.52 -4.69 9.10
CA LEU A 224 -1.98 -5.04 7.75
C LEU A 224 -3.02 -4.01 7.33
N PHE A 225 -2.63 -3.12 6.44
CA PHE A 225 -3.53 -2.20 5.75
C PHE A 225 -4.18 -2.93 4.58
N VAL A 226 -5.45 -2.64 4.36
CA VAL A 226 -6.24 -3.21 3.28
C VAL A 226 -7.21 -2.17 2.76
N SER A 227 -7.60 -2.30 1.50
CA SER A 227 -8.68 -1.52 0.93
C SER A 227 -9.99 -2.28 0.97
N ALA A 228 -11.08 -1.59 1.24
CA ALA A 228 -12.43 -2.16 1.27
C ALA A 228 -13.36 -1.34 0.39
N GLY A 229 -14.45 -1.95 -0.09
CA GLY A 229 -15.41 -1.33 -0.99
C GLY A 229 -15.12 -1.61 -2.46
N TRP A 230 -15.45 -0.67 -3.34
CA TRP A 230 -15.24 -0.80 -4.78
C TRP A 230 -14.34 0.32 -5.31
N TYR A 231 -13.22 -0.04 -5.93
CA TYR A 231 -12.17 0.90 -6.36
C TYR A 231 -12.65 2.01 -7.32
N ALA A 232 -13.78 1.83 -7.97
CA ALA A 232 -14.31 2.76 -8.96
C ALA A 232 -15.38 3.72 -8.41
N ASP A 233 -15.67 3.68 -7.10
CA ASP A 233 -16.68 4.55 -6.50
C ASP A 233 -16.29 5.05 -5.09
N ALA A 234 -17.13 5.90 -4.50
CA ALA A 234 -16.89 6.51 -3.21
C ALA A 234 -16.93 5.54 -2.01
N SER A 235 -17.27 4.27 -2.22
CA SER A 235 -17.26 3.25 -1.16
C SER A 235 -15.85 2.73 -0.85
N TYR A 236 -14.89 2.94 -1.75
CA TYR A 236 -13.51 2.52 -1.52
C TYR A 236 -12.89 3.28 -0.36
N ASN A 237 -12.21 2.56 0.52
CA ASN A 237 -11.65 3.14 1.74
C ASN A 237 -10.51 2.26 2.29
N LEU A 238 -9.61 2.87 3.07
CA LEU A 238 -8.52 2.17 3.75
C LEU A 238 -8.92 1.73 5.15
N ARG A 239 -8.53 0.53 5.52
CA ARG A 239 -8.72 -0.08 6.83
C ARG A 239 -7.45 -0.77 7.30
N VAL A 240 -7.37 -1.10 8.60
CA VAL A 240 -6.21 -1.73 9.20
C VAL A 240 -6.58 -2.72 10.29
N GLY A 241 -5.79 -3.77 10.42
CA GLY A 241 -5.70 -4.62 11.60
C GLY A 241 -4.25 -4.84 11.98
N ARG A 242 -4.00 -5.38 13.18
CA ARG A 242 -2.63 -5.63 13.64
C ARG A 242 -2.43 -7.00 14.27
N SER A 243 -1.19 -7.48 14.21
CA SER A 243 -0.73 -8.73 14.83
C SER A 243 0.67 -8.54 15.41
N ARG A 244 1.07 -9.37 16.36
CA ARG A 244 2.45 -9.37 16.88
C ARG A 244 3.45 -10.03 15.92
N THR A 245 2.97 -10.92 15.07
CA THR A 245 3.81 -11.63 14.09
C THR A 245 3.13 -11.67 12.73
N LEU A 246 3.90 -11.81 11.65
CA LEU A 246 3.37 -11.90 10.28
C LEU A 246 2.55 -13.18 10.05
N ASP A 247 2.85 -14.25 10.79
CA ASP A 247 2.10 -15.52 10.75
C ASP A 247 0.94 -15.58 11.76
N GLY A 248 0.73 -14.52 12.53
CA GLY A 248 -0.35 -14.40 13.50
C GLY A 248 -1.70 -14.04 12.89
N VAL A 249 -2.70 -13.89 13.75
CA VAL A 249 -4.04 -13.41 13.38
C VAL A 249 -4.08 -11.89 13.49
N PHE A 250 -4.32 -11.21 12.38
CA PHE A 250 -4.54 -9.77 12.38
C PHE A 250 -5.94 -9.45 12.91
N ARG A 251 -6.03 -8.48 13.82
CA ARG A 251 -7.26 -8.07 14.49
C ARG A 251 -7.46 -6.56 14.39
N ASP A 252 -8.72 -6.14 14.31
CA ASP A 252 -9.11 -4.75 14.40
C ASP A 252 -8.95 -4.20 15.83
N ARG A 253 -9.33 -2.94 16.02
CA ARG A 253 -9.23 -2.24 17.32
C ARG A 253 -10.07 -2.88 18.41
N GLU A 254 -11.20 -3.48 18.06
CA GLU A 254 -12.11 -4.19 18.95
C GLU A 254 -11.70 -5.66 19.20
N GLY A 255 -10.55 -6.09 18.67
CA GLY A 255 -10.02 -7.45 18.81
C GLY A 255 -10.66 -8.50 17.89
N ARG A 256 -11.50 -8.08 16.93
CA ARG A 256 -12.17 -8.98 15.98
C ARG A 256 -11.22 -9.35 14.83
N PRO A 257 -11.22 -10.61 14.37
CA PRO A 257 -10.26 -11.07 13.36
C PRO A 257 -10.59 -10.51 11.97
N MET A 258 -9.54 -10.13 11.22
CA MET A 258 -9.70 -9.66 9.84
C MET A 258 -10.21 -10.76 8.90
N THR A 259 -9.99 -12.02 9.22
CA THR A 259 -10.55 -13.18 8.47
C THR A 259 -12.07 -13.22 8.47
N GLU A 260 -12.72 -12.50 9.38
CA GLU A 260 -14.18 -12.33 9.43
C GLU A 260 -14.67 -11.03 8.76
N GLY A 261 -13.77 -10.33 8.05
CA GLY A 261 -14.07 -9.07 7.37
C GLY A 261 -14.17 -7.87 8.32
N PHE A 262 -13.53 -7.93 9.50
CA PHE A 262 -13.40 -6.80 10.42
C PHE A 262 -12.05 -6.12 10.24
N ALA A 263 -12.06 -4.78 10.18
CA ALA A 263 -10.86 -3.96 10.16
C ALA A 263 -11.19 -2.54 10.59
N THR A 264 -10.28 -1.87 11.28
CA THR A 264 -10.44 -0.50 11.78
C THR A 264 -10.34 0.49 10.60
N PRO A 265 -11.30 1.41 10.41
CA PRO A 265 -11.20 2.44 9.38
C PRO A 265 -10.02 3.38 9.60
N VAL A 266 -9.34 3.78 8.52
CA VAL A 266 -8.21 4.71 8.50
C VAL A 266 -8.49 5.93 7.65
N LEU A 267 -9.02 5.72 6.43
CA LEU A 267 -9.26 6.79 5.47
C LEU A 267 -10.47 6.45 4.60
N GLY A 268 -11.33 7.41 4.38
CA GLY A 268 -12.50 7.33 3.50
C GLY A 268 -12.60 8.56 2.60
N SER A 269 -13.63 8.60 1.77
CA SER A 269 -13.94 9.72 0.88
C SER A 269 -14.16 11.01 1.67
N GLU A 270 -13.58 12.11 1.18
CA GLU A 270 -13.68 13.43 1.83
C GLU A 270 -13.71 14.55 0.77
N GLY A 271 -14.70 15.42 0.84
CA GLY A 271 -14.84 16.58 -0.04
C GLY A 271 -14.93 16.19 -1.52
N ASP A 272 -13.98 16.67 -2.31
CA ASP A 272 -13.89 16.41 -3.74
C ASP A 272 -13.06 15.16 -4.08
N PHE A 273 -12.42 14.54 -3.08
CA PHE A 273 -11.63 13.33 -3.23
C PHE A 273 -12.43 12.14 -2.75
N TYR A 274 -12.60 11.15 -3.61
CA TYR A 274 -13.43 9.98 -3.31
C TYR A 274 -12.76 8.67 -3.69
N GLY A 275 -13.16 7.60 -3.00
CA GLY A 275 -12.62 6.26 -3.20
C GLY A 275 -11.10 6.16 -2.93
N PRO A 276 -10.58 6.67 -1.78
CA PRO A 276 -9.18 6.49 -1.44
C PRO A 276 -8.90 5.03 -1.11
N GLY A 277 -7.83 4.48 -1.67
CA GLY A 277 -7.45 3.10 -1.39
C GLY A 277 -6.16 2.67 -2.04
N HIS A 278 -5.85 1.39 -1.90
CA HIS A 278 -4.68 0.72 -2.40
C HIS A 278 -3.41 1.54 -2.12
N ASN A 279 -3.15 1.72 -0.82
CA ASN A 279 -1.98 2.48 -0.42
C ASN A 279 -0.70 1.72 -0.76
N GLY A 280 0.28 2.48 -1.18
CA GLY A 280 1.66 2.03 -1.26
C GLY A 280 2.39 2.25 0.05
N ASP A 281 3.71 2.25 -0.04
CA ASP A 281 4.61 2.34 1.09
C ASP A 281 4.45 3.62 1.92
N PHE A 282 4.82 3.52 3.18
CA PHE A 282 4.94 4.67 4.06
C PHE A 282 6.37 5.20 3.96
N LEU A 283 6.48 6.44 3.55
CA LEU A 283 7.76 7.08 3.39
C LEU A 283 7.96 8.18 4.44
N VAL A 284 9.16 8.21 5.01
CA VAL A 284 9.60 9.35 5.81
C VAL A 284 10.29 10.33 4.87
N GLY A 285 9.69 11.48 4.64
CA GLY A 285 10.24 12.54 3.82
C GLY A 285 11.50 13.15 4.43
N ASN A 286 12.19 14.02 3.69
CA ASN A 286 13.36 14.73 4.20
C ASN A 286 13.05 15.69 5.35
N ASP A 287 11.77 16.03 5.54
CA ASP A 287 11.25 16.81 6.68
C ASP A 287 11.01 15.95 7.94
N GLY A 288 11.33 14.65 7.90
CA GLY A 288 11.12 13.70 8.99
C GLY A 288 9.66 13.29 9.21
N VAL A 289 8.74 13.67 8.33
CA VAL A 289 7.33 13.35 8.44
C VAL A 289 7.02 12.04 7.73
N GLU A 290 6.40 11.10 8.44
CA GLU A 290 5.90 9.85 7.88
C GLU A 290 4.60 10.09 7.11
N ARG A 291 4.54 9.60 5.87
CA ARG A 291 3.39 9.76 4.98
C ARG A 291 2.94 8.44 4.41
N ILE A 292 1.63 8.32 4.27
CA ILE A 292 0.96 7.27 3.49
C ILE A 292 0.64 7.84 2.10
N TYR A 293 0.94 7.05 1.07
CA TYR A 293 0.58 7.35 -0.33
C TYR A 293 -0.49 6.37 -0.79
N TYR A 294 -1.47 6.87 -1.53
CA TYR A 294 -2.62 6.07 -1.98
C TYR A 294 -3.19 6.67 -3.26
N HIS A 295 -3.99 5.90 -3.98
CA HIS A 295 -4.74 6.48 -5.07
C HIS A 295 -6.15 6.91 -4.62
N CYS A 296 -6.72 7.89 -5.31
CA CYS A 296 -8.14 8.20 -5.22
C CYS A 296 -8.63 8.88 -6.50
N HIS A 297 -9.93 9.04 -6.61
CA HIS A 297 -10.57 9.87 -7.64
C HIS A 297 -10.71 11.30 -7.16
N TRP A 298 -10.65 12.26 -8.08
CA TRP A 298 -10.84 13.68 -7.81
C TRP A 298 -11.87 14.27 -8.76
N LYS A 299 -12.97 14.83 -8.26
CA LYS A 299 -14.04 15.43 -9.05
C LYS A 299 -13.55 16.49 -10.04
N GLY A 300 -12.46 17.20 -9.72
CA GLY A 300 -11.81 18.17 -10.60
C GLY A 300 -11.19 17.57 -11.87
N THR A 301 -11.04 16.24 -11.95
CA THR A 301 -10.50 15.53 -13.13
C THR A 301 -11.51 14.64 -13.82
N ASP A 302 -12.76 14.58 -13.33
CA ASP A 302 -13.81 13.76 -13.93
C ASP A 302 -14.14 14.30 -15.33
N LYS A 303 -13.95 13.46 -16.35
CA LYS A 303 -14.30 13.77 -17.74
C LYS A 303 -15.04 12.58 -18.34
N ASP A 304 -16.17 12.84 -18.94
CA ASP A 304 -16.97 11.83 -19.64
C ASP A 304 -17.26 10.56 -18.82
N GLY A 305 -17.48 10.74 -17.49
CA GLY A 305 -17.72 9.64 -16.54
C GLY A 305 -16.47 8.78 -16.24
N LYS A 306 -15.29 9.25 -16.61
CA LYS A 306 -14.01 8.63 -16.30
C LYS A 306 -13.17 9.58 -15.45
N SER A 307 -12.81 9.14 -14.26
CA SER A 307 -11.88 9.83 -13.37
C SER A 307 -10.58 9.04 -13.26
N PRO A 308 -9.44 9.65 -13.57
CA PRO A 308 -8.16 9.01 -13.30
C PRO A 308 -8.01 8.78 -11.79
N ARG A 309 -7.33 7.72 -11.43
CA ARG A 309 -6.92 7.50 -10.04
C ARG A 309 -5.60 8.22 -9.81
N ILE A 310 -5.67 9.41 -9.24
CA ILE A 310 -4.49 10.24 -8.95
C ILE A 310 -3.80 9.78 -7.66
N MET A 311 -2.51 10.05 -7.50
CA MET A 311 -1.78 9.74 -6.28
C MET A 311 -1.83 10.91 -5.30
N LEU A 312 -2.25 10.65 -4.07
CA LEU A 312 -2.23 11.58 -2.94
C LEU A 312 -1.30 11.10 -1.84
N SER A 313 -0.95 12.02 -0.95
CA SER A 313 -0.32 11.70 0.32
C SER A 313 -1.00 12.39 1.49
N ARG A 314 -0.96 11.75 2.66
CA ARG A 314 -1.34 12.32 3.95
C ARG A 314 -0.29 11.99 5.00
N ARG A 315 -0.14 12.84 5.99
CA ARG A 315 0.68 12.52 7.15
C ARG A 315 0.06 11.37 7.92
N LEU A 316 0.87 10.39 8.29
CA LEU A 316 0.49 9.30 9.16
C LEU A 316 0.80 9.70 10.61
N VAL A 317 -0.19 9.62 11.48
CA VAL A 317 -0.04 9.87 12.91
C VAL A 317 -0.60 8.69 13.69
N TRP A 318 -0.12 8.50 14.91
CA TRP A 318 -0.47 7.35 15.75
C TRP A 318 -1.14 7.86 17.03
N ASP A 319 -2.26 7.27 17.40
CA ASP A 319 -2.91 7.62 18.67
C ASP A 319 -2.22 6.95 19.86
N ALA A 320 -2.70 7.25 21.08
CA ALA A 320 -2.10 6.75 22.32
C ALA A 320 -2.15 5.21 22.44
N ASP A 321 -3.09 4.55 21.77
CA ASP A 321 -3.24 3.09 21.75
C ASP A 321 -2.42 2.45 20.62
N GLY A 322 -1.66 3.25 19.85
CA GLY A 322 -0.84 2.82 18.72
C GLY A 322 -1.64 2.48 17.49
N TRP A 323 -2.80 3.10 17.25
CA TRP A 323 -3.54 2.93 15.99
C TRP A 323 -3.28 4.09 15.04
N PRO A 324 -3.14 3.80 13.72
CA PRO A 324 -2.85 4.84 12.73
C PRO A 324 -4.07 5.71 12.45
N LYS A 325 -3.80 6.99 12.20
CA LYS A 325 -4.73 7.98 11.67
C LYS A 325 -4.03 8.77 10.58
N THR A 326 -4.79 9.26 9.63
CA THR A 326 -4.27 10.15 8.60
C THR A 326 -4.68 11.58 8.86
N VAL A 327 -3.77 12.51 8.59
CA VAL A 327 -4.02 13.95 8.68
C VAL A 327 -3.62 14.58 7.35
N ALA A 328 -4.49 15.41 6.80
CA ALA A 328 -4.20 16.14 5.57
C ALA A 328 -2.94 16.99 5.71
N GLU A 329 -2.22 17.20 4.61
CA GLU A 329 -1.05 18.10 4.59
C GLU A 329 -1.51 19.55 4.82
N LYS A 330 -0.70 20.30 5.54
CA LYS A 330 -0.87 21.77 5.54
C LYS A 330 -0.33 22.30 4.22
N ARG A 331 -1.15 23.06 3.52
CA ARG A 331 -0.71 23.83 2.35
C ARG A 331 0.16 25.01 2.76
#